data_6e6877a0303d831474ce998f0e5372b9
#
_entry.id   6e6877a0303d831474ce998f0e5372b9
#
_cell.length_a   1.000
_cell.length_b   1.000
_cell.length_c   1.000
_cell.angle_alpha   90.00
_cell.angle_beta   90.00
_cell.angle_gamma   90.00
#
_symmetry.space_group_name_H-M   'P 1'
#
loop_
_entity.id
_entity.type
_entity.pdbx_description
1 polymer ?
#
loop_
_entity_poly.entity_id
_entity_poly.type
_entity_poly.pdbx_seq_one_letter_code
_entity_poly.pdbx_strand_id
1 'polypeptide(L)'
;MLWRDPGDIAARDLLLGPGGEGMKPTLTSVTFLEEESGGYSPKFRVRDGAGKIWVAKFGKEAQPETVAARLVWAVGYVGETNYLVPCVQIAGAPEPRKEVDRCEGKGFANVRFEARPENVRRHTEWGWANNPFAGTKEFKGLIVMMALINNWDLKDANNKIVSVPGGESGQDELHYIISDLGATFGKTGNFITHNRNEPKDFAKSKFVEKVEGGKVAFSYDGKNTGLFKDITVEDAKWIGALLSKLSDKQIEDAFRAANYSPDDVKLLAQTLRARINELASL
;
A
#
# COMPACT_ATOMS: atom_id res chain seq x y z
N MET A 1 -10.73 -2.50 -14.33
CA MET A 1 -10.75 -3.48 -13.21
C MET A 1 -10.19 -2.83 -11.95
N LEU A 2 -10.88 -2.93 -10.80
CA LEU A 2 -10.40 -2.49 -9.48
C LEU A 2 -9.92 -3.69 -8.65
N TRP A 3 -10.65 -4.79 -8.77
CA TRP A 3 -10.48 -6.01 -8.01
C TRP A 3 -10.68 -7.24 -8.91
N ARG A 4 -9.93 -8.28 -8.62
CA ARG A 4 -10.07 -9.62 -9.22
C ARG A 4 -10.01 -10.66 -8.11
N ASP A 5 -10.77 -11.73 -8.25
CA ASP A 5 -10.73 -12.84 -7.29
C ASP A 5 -9.26 -13.25 -7.08
N PRO A 6 -8.75 -13.16 -5.84
CA PRO A 6 -7.37 -13.50 -5.54
C PRO A 6 -7.04 -14.98 -5.70
N GLY A 7 -8.02 -15.85 -5.84
CA GLY A 7 -7.83 -17.29 -5.85
C GLY A 7 -7.28 -17.82 -4.52
N ASP A 8 -6.19 -18.57 -4.57
CA ASP A 8 -5.54 -19.10 -3.36
C ASP A 8 -4.69 -18.03 -2.67
N ILE A 9 -5.28 -17.38 -1.67
CA ILE A 9 -4.61 -16.37 -0.84
C ILE A 9 -3.47 -17.00 -0.02
N ALA A 10 -3.62 -18.25 0.43
CA ALA A 10 -2.61 -18.92 1.24
C ALA A 10 -1.32 -19.20 0.46
N ALA A 11 -1.39 -19.30 -0.86
CA ALA A 11 -0.23 -19.47 -1.73
C ALA A 11 0.50 -18.15 -2.07
N ARG A 12 -0.03 -16.97 -1.69
CA ARG A 12 0.59 -15.69 -2.02
C ARG A 12 1.81 -15.41 -1.15
N ASP A 13 2.92 -15.08 -1.80
CA ASP A 13 4.17 -14.69 -1.14
C ASP A 13 4.18 -13.19 -0.82
N LEU A 14 3.93 -12.82 0.43
CA LEU A 14 3.92 -11.43 0.87
C LEU A 14 5.33 -10.88 1.16
N LEU A 15 6.35 -11.73 1.24
CA LEU A 15 7.75 -11.27 1.30
C LEU A 15 8.19 -10.71 -0.05
N LEU A 16 7.87 -11.41 -1.13
CA LEU A 16 8.21 -10.99 -2.50
C LEU A 16 7.19 -9.99 -3.06
N GLY A 17 5.90 -10.14 -2.73
CA GLY A 17 4.82 -9.31 -3.26
C GLY A 17 4.45 -9.65 -4.71
N PRO A 18 3.63 -8.82 -5.39
CA PRO A 18 3.03 -9.13 -6.69
C PRO A 18 4.04 -9.36 -7.82
N GLY A 19 5.23 -8.78 -7.72
CA GLY A 19 6.28 -8.94 -8.73
C GLY A 19 7.13 -10.21 -8.58
N GLY A 20 7.02 -10.92 -7.45
CA GLY A 20 7.84 -12.10 -7.16
C GLY A 20 9.34 -11.81 -7.23
N GLU A 21 10.16 -12.85 -7.32
CA GLU A 21 11.63 -12.72 -7.44
C GLU A 21 12.04 -12.08 -8.77
N GLY A 22 11.34 -12.42 -9.87
CA GLY A 22 11.72 -11.99 -11.22
C GLY A 22 11.61 -10.49 -11.49
N MET A 23 10.84 -9.75 -10.68
CA MET A 23 10.71 -8.30 -10.81
C MET A 23 11.56 -7.52 -9.80
N LYS A 24 12.28 -8.15 -8.89
CA LYS A 24 13.15 -7.42 -7.96
C LYS A 24 14.13 -6.49 -8.69
N PRO A 25 14.44 -5.30 -8.12
CA PRO A 25 15.46 -4.43 -8.68
C PRO A 25 16.86 -5.05 -8.61
N THR A 26 17.64 -4.89 -9.67
CA THR A 26 19.04 -5.33 -9.71
C THR A 26 19.93 -4.21 -9.17
N LEU A 27 20.46 -4.39 -7.96
CA LEU A 27 21.12 -3.32 -7.21
C LEU A 27 22.64 -3.19 -7.48
N THR A 28 23.21 -4.00 -8.37
CA THR A 28 24.65 -3.96 -8.70
C THR A 28 25.11 -2.62 -9.29
N SER A 29 24.20 -1.90 -9.92
CA SER A 29 24.40 -0.56 -10.44
C SER A 29 23.06 0.16 -10.52
N VAL A 30 22.85 1.16 -9.70
CA VAL A 30 21.64 2.02 -9.77
C VAL A 30 22.06 3.40 -10.15
N THR A 31 21.47 3.94 -11.23
CA THR A 31 21.84 5.24 -11.78
C THR A 31 20.66 6.21 -11.69
N PHE A 32 20.89 7.41 -11.21
CA PHE A 32 19.95 8.52 -11.22
C PHE A 32 19.61 8.95 -12.65
N LEU A 33 18.34 9.24 -12.90
CA LEU A 33 17.86 9.78 -14.17
C LEU A 33 17.30 11.20 -14.00
N GLU A 34 16.35 11.35 -13.07
CA GLU A 34 15.70 12.63 -12.79
C GLU A 34 15.06 12.64 -11.40
N GLU A 35 14.82 13.82 -10.83
CA GLU A 35 14.02 14.00 -9.62
C GLU A 35 12.57 14.29 -10.00
N GLU A 36 11.62 13.55 -9.40
CA GLU A 36 10.20 13.82 -9.54
C GLU A 36 9.74 14.84 -8.49
N SER A 37 9.24 15.99 -8.93
CA SER A 37 8.89 17.13 -8.06
C SER A 37 7.59 16.97 -7.29
N GLY A 38 6.70 16.03 -7.64
CA GLY A 38 5.37 15.87 -7.05
C GLY A 38 5.36 15.20 -5.67
N GLY A 39 4.34 15.54 -4.84
CA GLY A 39 4.05 14.88 -3.57
C GLY A 39 4.93 15.28 -2.39
N TYR A 40 4.68 14.66 -1.22
CA TYR A 40 5.37 14.99 0.03
C TYR A 40 6.80 14.45 0.11
N SER A 41 6.97 13.17 -0.21
CA SER A 41 8.25 12.46 -0.12
C SER A 41 9.13 12.74 -1.34
N PRO A 42 10.46 12.92 -1.17
CA PRO A 42 11.39 12.96 -2.29
C PRO A 42 11.33 11.69 -3.12
N LYS A 43 11.47 11.82 -4.42
CA LYS A 43 11.42 10.69 -5.37
C LYS A 43 12.42 10.91 -6.50
N PHE A 44 13.18 9.87 -6.82
CA PHE A 44 14.04 9.84 -7.98
C PHE A 44 13.56 8.80 -8.98
N ARG A 45 13.57 9.13 -10.26
CA ARG A 45 13.53 8.14 -11.30
C ARG A 45 14.93 7.58 -11.47
N VAL A 46 15.05 6.26 -11.43
CA VAL A 46 16.34 5.58 -11.48
C VAL A 46 16.30 4.41 -12.46
N ARG A 47 17.47 4.01 -12.94
CA ARG A 47 17.67 2.80 -13.74
C ARG A 47 18.49 1.82 -12.92
N ASP A 48 18.01 0.58 -12.81
CA ASP A 48 18.73 -0.48 -12.11
C ASP A 48 19.79 -1.16 -13.00
N GLY A 49 20.56 -2.09 -12.43
CA GLY A 49 21.62 -2.80 -13.12
C GLY A 49 21.14 -3.71 -14.26
N ALA A 50 19.85 -4.05 -14.33
CA ALA A 50 19.24 -4.78 -15.44
C ALA A 50 18.61 -3.84 -16.49
N GLY A 51 18.74 -2.51 -16.34
CA GLY A 51 18.18 -1.52 -17.24
C GLY A 51 16.73 -1.15 -16.98
N LYS A 52 16.07 -1.74 -15.97
CA LYS A 52 14.67 -1.46 -15.63
C LYS A 52 14.54 -0.07 -14.97
N ILE A 53 13.42 0.61 -15.27
CA ILE A 53 13.11 1.92 -14.70
C ILE A 53 12.25 1.77 -13.45
N TRP A 54 12.61 2.53 -12.43
CA TRP A 54 11.95 2.56 -11.13
C TRP A 54 11.73 4.00 -10.66
N VAL A 55 10.72 4.20 -9.81
CA VAL A 55 10.61 5.39 -8.97
C VAL A 55 11.07 5.00 -7.57
N ALA A 56 12.19 5.55 -7.15
CA ALA A 56 12.78 5.39 -5.82
C ALA A 56 12.20 6.47 -4.90
N LYS A 57 11.32 6.08 -3.96
CA LYS A 57 10.67 6.97 -2.98
C LYS A 57 11.37 6.85 -1.64
N PHE A 58 11.68 7.98 -1.00
CA PHE A 58 12.42 8.08 0.25
C PHE A 58 11.53 8.51 1.42
N GLY A 59 12.03 8.31 2.64
CA GLY A 59 11.43 8.81 3.88
C GLY A 59 10.34 7.94 4.46
N LYS A 60 9.63 8.48 5.46
CA LYS A 60 8.72 7.75 6.35
C LYS A 60 7.58 6.98 5.66
N GLU A 61 7.25 7.28 4.40
CA GLU A 61 6.19 6.60 3.65
C GLU A 61 6.65 5.30 2.97
N ALA A 62 7.95 5.09 2.81
CA ALA A 62 8.49 3.96 2.03
C ALA A 62 8.13 2.60 2.64
N GLN A 63 8.33 2.43 3.94
CA GLN A 63 8.03 1.19 4.65
C GLN A 63 6.53 0.88 4.70
N PRO A 64 5.65 1.78 5.21
CA PRO A 64 4.23 1.49 5.32
C PRO A 64 3.56 1.26 3.98
N GLU A 65 3.94 1.98 2.92
CA GLU A 65 3.40 1.77 1.59
C GLU A 65 3.80 0.41 1.00
N THR A 66 5.00 -0.07 1.31
CA THR A 66 5.45 -1.40 0.90
C THR A 66 4.57 -2.50 1.51
N VAL A 67 4.20 -2.39 2.77
CA VAL A 67 3.28 -3.33 3.43
C VAL A 67 1.87 -3.20 2.88
N ALA A 68 1.34 -1.97 2.84
CA ALA A 68 -0.03 -1.72 2.41
C ALA A 68 -0.32 -2.22 0.99
N ALA A 69 0.62 -2.01 0.05
CA ALA A 69 0.51 -2.52 -1.31
C ALA A 69 0.43 -4.05 -1.36
N ARG A 70 1.19 -4.77 -0.50
CA ARG A 70 1.12 -6.23 -0.41
C ARG A 70 -0.20 -6.72 0.14
N LEU A 71 -0.72 -6.06 1.16
CA LEU A 71 -2.00 -6.44 1.79
C LEU A 71 -3.18 -6.24 0.85
N VAL A 72 -3.27 -5.11 0.14
CA VAL A 72 -4.34 -4.87 -0.83
C VAL A 72 -4.26 -5.84 -2.00
N TRP A 73 -3.03 -6.13 -2.50
CA TRP A 73 -2.83 -7.14 -3.53
C TRP A 73 -3.22 -8.54 -3.04
N ALA A 74 -2.89 -8.89 -1.81
CA ALA A 74 -3.16 -10.22 -1.25
C ALA A 74 -4.64 -10.58 -1.29
N VAL A 75 -5.53 -9.60 -1.18
CA VAL A 75 -6.98 -9.79 -1.23
C VAL A 75 -7.62 -9.37 -2.56
N GLY A 76 -6.82 -9.22 -3.62
CA GLY A 76 -7.29 -9.10 -5.01
C GLY A 76 -7.38 -7.69 -5.59
N TYR A 77 -7.05 -6.65 -4.84
CA TYR A 77 -7.04 -5.29 -5.42
C TYR A 77 -5.80 -5.04 -6.26
N VAL A 78 -5.97 -4.18 -7.26
CA VAL A 78 -4.86 -3.79 -8.12
C VAL A 78 -4.09 -2.66 -7.45
N GLY A 79 -2.84 -2.94 -7.14
CA GLY A 79 -1.90 -1.99 -6.55
C GLY A 79 -0.59 -1.90 -7.33
N GLU A 80 0.29 -1.02 -6.93
CA GLU A 80 1.61 -0.86 -7.54
C GLU A 80 2.58 -1.94 -7.07
N THR A 81 3.36 -2.50 -7.99
CA THR A 81 4.45 -3.42 -7.64
C THR A 81 5.61 -2.62 -7.09
N ASN A 82 6.01 -2.92 -5.87
CA ASN A 82 7.13 -2.25 -5.23
C ASN A 82 7.98 -3.20 -4.37
N TYR A 83 9.23 -2.78 -4.13
CA TYR A 83 10.18 -3.45 -3.26
C TYR A 83 10.86 -2.41 -2.37
N LEU A 84 11.01 -2.73 -1.10
CA LEU A 84 11.85 -1.93 -0.23
C LEU A 84 13.29 -2.42 -0.29
N VAL A 85 14.20 -1.50 -0.49
CA VAL A 85 15.65 -1.73 -0.47
C VAL A 85 16.21 -1.12 0.80
N PRO A 86 16.76 -1.92 1.73
CA PRO A 86 17.25 -1.41 3.02
C PRO A 86 18.37 -0.37 2.88
N CYS A 87 19.25 -0.55 1.90
CA CYS A 87 20.34 0.38 1.62
C CYS A 87 20.70 0.34 0.14
N VAL A 88 20.77 1.49 -0.53
CA VAL A 88 21.13 1.58 -1.93
C VAL A 88 22.02 2.79 -2.24
N GLN A 89 23.06 2.55 -3.05
CA GLN A 89 23.86 3.60 -3.69
C GLN A 89 23.21 3.96 -5.03
N ILE A 90 22.98 5.25 -5.28
CA ILE A 90 22.44 5.74 -6.56
C ILE A 90 23.47 6.65 -7.19
N ALA A 91 24.14 6.16 -8.22
CA ALA A 91 25.19 6.90 -8.91
C ALA A 91 24.62 8.15 -9.59
N GLY A 92 25.29 9.29 -9.39
CA GLY A 92 24.88 10.58 -9.95
C GLY A 92 23.68 11.25 -9.26
N ALA A 93 23.17 10.68 -8.16
CA ALA A 93 22.06 11.27 -7.44
C ALA A 93 22.47 12.60 -6.77
N PRO A 94 21.66 13.68 -6.93
CA PRO A 94 21.80 14.89 -6.13
C PRO A 94 21.37 14.67 -4.68
N GLU A 95 21.61 15.65 -3.82
CA GLU A 95 20.94 15.68 -2.51
C GLU A 95 19.42 15.83 -2.71
N PRO A 96 18.62 14.99 -2.05
CA PRO A 96 17.17 15.10 -2.13
C PRO A 96 16.68 16.45 -1.57
N ARG A 97 15.57 16.96 -2.11
CA ARG A 97 14.93 18.22 -1.67
C ARG A 97 14.54 18.29 -0.19
N LYS A 98 14.53 17.18 0.51
CA LYS A 98 14.33 17.05 1.95
C LYS A 98 15.34 16.08 2.50
N GLU A 99 15.66 16.24 3.77
CA GLU A 99 16.49 15.28 4.51
C GLU A 99 15.87 13.87 4.47
N VAL A 100 16.71 12.88 4.22
CA VAL A 100 16.34 11.45 4.16
C VAL A 100 17.39 10.63 4.91
N ASP A 101 16.96 9.49 5.43
CA ASP A 101 17.83 8.59 6.15
C ASP A 101 18.94 8.03 5.25
N ARG A 102 20.14 7.94 5.80
CA ARG A 102 21.32 7.42 5.11
C ARG A 102 21.76 6.09 5.69
N CYS A 103 22.38 5.28 4.86
CA CYS A 103 23.04 4.04 5.26
C CYS A 103 24.53 4.07 4.92
N GLU A 104 25.23 2.94 5.05
CA GLU A 104 26.67 2.86 4.82
C GLU A 104 27.10 3.46 3.47
N GLY A 105 28.30 4.05 3.42
CA GLY A 105 28.89 4.63 2.21
C GLY A 105 28.11 5.82 1.64
N LYS A 106 27.33 6.54 2.45
CA LYS A 106 26.43 7.63 2.05
C LYS A 106 25.26 7.17 1.16
N GLY A 107 24.91 5.88 1.18
CA GLY A 107 23.73 5.35 0.52
C GLY A 107 22.43 5.86 1.14
N PHE A 108 21.33 5.61 0.46
CA PHE A 108 19.99 5.92 0.93
C PHE A 108 19.40 4.73 1.67
N ALA A 109 18.84 4.96 2.86
CA ALA A 109 18.22 3.93 3.67
C ALA A 109 16.73 3.78 3.38
N ASN A 110 16.22 2.54 3.47
CA ASN A 110 14.80 2.21 3.35
C ASN A 110 14.12 2.85 2.13
N VAL A 111 14.66 2.62 0.95
CA VAL A 111 14.17 3.18 -0.31
C VAL A 111 13.14 2.25 -0.94
N ARG A 112 11.94 2.74 -1.21
CA ARG A 112 10.91 2.00 -1.94
C ARG A 112 11.09 2.17 -3.44
N PHE A 113 11.38 1.08 -4.13
CA PHE A 113 11.45 1.01 -5.58
C PHE A 113 10.08 0.62 -6.12
N GLU A 114 9.42 1.52 -6.83
CA GLU A 114 8.14 1.30 -7.48
C GLU A 114 8.39 1.05 -8.98
N ALA A 115 7.89 -0.07 -9.49
CA ALA A 115 8.07 -0.46 -10.88
C ALA A 115 7.39 0.52 -11.85
N ARG A 116 8.09 0.82 -12.94
CA ARG A 116 7.58 1.62 -14.08
C ARG A 116 7.73 0.85 -15.39
N PRO A 117 6.92 -0.22 -15.60
CA PRO A 117 6.99 -0.98 -16.84
C PRO A 117 6.65 -0.10 -18.05
N GLU A 118 7.46 -0.15 -19.10
CA GLU A 118 7.31 0.67 -20.30
C GLU A 118 6.02 0.37 -21.07
N ASN A 119 5.52 -0.86 -20.97
CA ASN A 119 4.29 -1.29 -21.61
C ASN A 119 3.02 -0.94 -20.83
N VAL A 120 3.10 -0.31 -19.66
CA VAL A 120 1.96 0.16 -18.86
C VAL A 120 1.78 1.64 -19.05
N ARG A 121 0.67 2.03 -19.69
CA ARG A 121 0.34 3.44 -19.92
C ARG A 121 -0.48 3.99 -18.75
N ARG A 122 0.02 5.07 -18.14
CA ARG A 122 -0.69 5.79 -17.07
C ARG A 122 -1.61 6.84 -17.69
N HIS A 123 -2.85 6.87 -17.21
CA HIS A 123 -3.89 7.83 -17.62
C HIS A 123 -4.16 8.84 -16.49
N THR A 124 -5.45 9.15 -16.31
CA THR A 124 -5.92 10.10 -15.32
C THR A 124 -6.03 9.46 -13.91
N GLU A 125 -6.45 10.25 -12.97
CA GLU A 125 -6.81 9.84 -11.61
C GLU A 125 -8.25 9.31 -11.57
N TRP A 126 -8.57 8.53 -10.53
CA TRP A 126 -9.94 8.15 -10.22
C TRP A 126 -10.30 8.57 -8.80
N GLY A 127 -11.56 8.99 -8.62
CA GLY A 127 -12.06 9.55 -7.36
C GLY A 127 -12.68 8.50 -6.44
N TRP A 128 -12.46 8.65 -5.14
CA TRP A 128 -13.07 7.80 -4.12
C TRP A 128 -14.60 7.92 -4.09
N ALA A 129 -15.13 9.13 -4.28
CA ALA A 129 -16.56 9.37 -4.24
C ALA A 129 -17.25 9.14 -5.60
N ASN A 130 -16.51 9.28 -6.70
CA ASN A 130 -17.05 9.16 -8.04
C ASN A 130 -16.20 8.21 -8.88
N ASN A 131 -16.61 6.95 -8.95
CA ASN A 131 -15.96 5.90 -9.71
C ASN A 131 -16.97 4.83 -10.14
N PRO A 132 -16.66 4.00 -11.16
CA PRO A 132 -17.60 3.01 -11.68
C PRO A 132 -17.89 1.82 -10.74
N PHE A 133 -17.20 1.74 -9.61
CA PHE A 133 -17.34 0.66 -8.62
C PHE A 133 -18.13 1.08 -7.38
N ALA A 134 -18.56 2.35 -7.31
CA ALA A 134 -19.29 2.86 -6.16
C ALA A 134 -20.52 1.98 -5.86
N GLY A 135 -20.69 1.59 -4.59
CA GLY A 135 -21.77 0.73 -4.13
C GLY A 135 -21.51 -0.78 -4.25
N THR A 136 -20.47 -1.23 -4.97
CA THR A 136 -20.11 -2.65 -5.00
C THR A 136 -19.47 -3.10 -3.70
N LYS A 137 -19.61 -4.40 -3.36
CA LYS A 137 -18.99 -4.98 -2.17
C LYS A 137 -17.46 -4.90 -2.23
N GLU A 138 -16.88 -5.02 -3.42
CA GLU A 138 -15.44 -4.90 -3.65
C GLU A 138 -14.94 -3.49 -3.31
N PHE A 139 -15.66 -2.46 -3.72
CA PHE A 139 -15.30 -1.09 -3.40
C PHE A 139 -15.49 -0.77 -1.91
N LYS A 140 -16.58 -1.25 -1.30
CA LYS A 140 -16.80 -1.12 0.13
C LYS A 140 -15.76 -1.89 0.96
N GLY A 141 -15.37 -3.08 0.51
CA GLY A 141 -14.26 -3.84 1.09
C GLY A 141 -12.93 -3.07 1.02
N LEU A 142 -12.66 -2.36 -0.08
CA LEU A 142 -11.49 -1.47 -0.17
C LEU A 142 -11.54 -0.35 0.87
N ILE A 143 -12.69 0.27 1.09
CA ILE A 143 -12.86 1.30 2.12
C ILE A 143 -12.57 0.71 3.51
N VAL A 144 -13.06 -0.50 3.81
CA VAL A 144 -12.73 -1.22 5.05
C VAL A 144 -11.22 -1.47 5.17
N MET A 145 -10.55 -1.86 4.09
CA MET A 145 -9.08 -2.01 4.06
C MET A 145 -8.37 -0.71 4.44
N MET A 146 -8.86 0.45 3.97
CA MET A 146 -8.26 1.74 4.33
C MET A 146 -8.39 2.05 5.83
N ALA A 147 -9.53 1.71 6.45
CA ALA A 147 -9.68 1.79 7.90
C ALA A 147 -8.78 0.79 8.63
N LEU A 148 -8.68 -0.46 8.13
CA LEU A 148 -7.88 -1.53 8.72
C LEU A 148 -6.42 -1.11 8.92
N ILE A 149 -5.83 -0.44 7.93
CA ILE A 149 -4.44 0.01 7.94
C ILE A 149 -4.26 1.47 8.38
N ASN A 150 -5.33 2.12 8.82
CA ASN A 150 -5.35 3.55 9.20
C ASN A 150 -4.81 4.47 8.09
N ASN A 151 -5.20 4.25 6.83
CA ASN A 151 -4.87 5.17 5.75
C ASN A 151 -5.73 6.44 5.85
N TRP A 152 -5.16 7.51 6.39
CA TRP A 152 -5.88 8.77 6.59
C TRP A 152 -5.87 9.71 5.39
N ASP A 153 -5.07 9.45 4.33
CA ASP A 153 -4.89 10.36 3.20
C ASP A 153 -5.59 9.90 1.91
N LEU A 154 -6.89 9.59 1.99
CA LEU A 154 -7.69 9.13 0.86
C LEU A 154 -7.98 10.27 -0.14
N LYS A 155 -6.94 10.74 -0.86
CA LYS A 155 -7.07 11.72 -1.94
C LYS A 155 -7.33 11.03 -3.27
N ASP A 156 -8.14 11.65 -4.12
CA ASP A 156 -8.34 11.20 -5.51
C ASP A 156 -7.02 11.22 -6.30
N ALA A 157 -6.19 12.25 -6.10
CA ALA A 157 -4.89 12.40 -6.72
C ALA A 157 -3.90 11.25 -6.46
N ASN A 158 -4.14 10.46 -5.40
CA ASN A 158 -3.32 9.30 -5.06
C ASN A 158 -3.61 8.09 -5.97
N ASN A 159 -4.78 8.04 -6.61
CA ASN A 159 -5.24 6.89 -7.38
C ASN A 159 -4.99 7.10 -8.88
N LYS A 160 -4.69 6.03 -9.62
CA LYS A 160 -4.40 6.12 -11.06
C LYS A 160 -5.17 5.08 -11.86
N ILE A 161 -5.55 5.46 -13.07
CA ILE A 161 -6.03 4.52 -14.09
C ILE A 161 -4.83 4.21 -14.98
N VAL A 162 -4.59 2.93 -15.23
CA VAL A 162 -3.56 2.49 -16.16
C VAL A 162 -4.13 1.51 -17.17
N SER A 163 -3.59 1.48 -18.38
CA SER A 163 -3.86 0.39 -19.32
C SER A 163 -2.68 -0.58 -19.34
N VAL A 164 -3.04 -1.87 -19.24
CA VAL A 164 -2.12 -2.99 -19.24
C VAL A 164 -2.39 -3.81 -20.49
N PRO A 165 -1.38 -4.10 -21.34
CA PRO A 165 -1.58 -4.89 -22.56
C PRO A 165 -2.00 -6.33 -22.25
N GLY A 166 -2.79 -6.93 -23.13
CA GLY A 166 -3.01 -8.36 -23.14
C GLY A 166 -4.08 -8.87 -22.16
N GLY A 167 -5.16 -8.10 -21.95
CA GLY A 167 -6.36 -8.62 -21.30
C GLY A 167 -6.91 -9.88 -22.00
N GLU A 168 -7.86 -10.58 -21.37
CA GLU A 168 -8.46 -11.82 -21.89
C GLU A 168 -9.01 -11.71 -23.33
N SER A 169 -9.38 -10.50 -23.74
CA SER A 169 -9.85 -10.18 -25.12
C SER A 169 -8.73 -9.84 -26.10
N GLY A 170 -7.45 -9.83 -25.67
CA GLY A 170 -6.33 -9.32 -26.46
C GLY A 170 -6.27 -7.79 -26.57
N GLN A 171 -7.20 -7.08 -25.94
CA GLN A 171 -7.23 -5.62 -25.84
C GLN A 171 -6.58 -5.16 -24.53
N ASP A 172 -6.19 -3.88 -24.48
CA ASP A 172 -5.68 -3.28 -23.25
C ASP A 172 -6.77 -3.30 -22.16
N GLU A 173 -6.42 -3.72 -20.96
CA GLU A 173 -7.30 -3.73 -19.80
C GLU A 173 -7.07 -2.47 -18.95
N LEU A 174 -8.13 -1.74 -18.59
CA LEU A 174 -8.04 -0.61 -17.67
C LEU A 174 -8.03 -1.08 -16.22
N HIS A 175 -6.92 -0.81 -15.54
CA HIS A 175 -6.73 -1.08 -14.13
C HIS A 175 -6.87 0.22 -13.32
N TYR A 176 -7.72 0.18 -12.30
CA TYR A 176 -7.92 1.27 -11.34
C TYR A 176 -7.01 0.99 -10.14
N ILE A 177 -5.83 1.56 -10.17
CA ILE A 177 -4.77 1.30 -9.20
C ILE A 177 -4.98 2.14 -7.94
N ILE A 178 -4.83 1.48 -6.80
CA ILE A 178 -4.71 2.13 -5.51
C ILE A 178 -3.22 2.41 -5.28
N SER A 179 -2.85 3.67 -5.15
CA SER A 179 -1.45 4.05 -4.92
C SER A 179 -1.32 5.08 -3.80
N ASP A 180 -0.08 5.44 -3.48
CA ASP A 180 0.28 6.36 -2.38
C ASP A 180 -0.30 5.94 -1.02
N LEU A 181 -0.14 4.66 -0.69
CA LEU A 181 -0.61 4.05 0.56
C LEU A 181 0.34 4.32 1.76
N GLY A 182 1.25 5.28 1.65
CA GLY A 182 2.27 5.56 2.68
C GLY A 182 1.74 6.26 3.93
N ALA A 183 0.52 6.79 3.91
CA ALA A 183 -0.11 7.44 5.05
C ALA A 183 -0.81 6.43 5.99
N THR A 184 -0.12 5.33 6.32
CA THR A 184 -0.68 4.16 7.03
C THR A 184 0.17 3.75 8.24
N PHE A 185 -0.33 2.77 9.00
CA PHE A 185 0.32 2.18 10.18
C PHE A 185 0.76 3.22 11.22
N GLY A 186 -0.08 4.18 11.46
CA GLY A 186 -0.05 5.14 12.53
C GLY A 186 -1.46 5.32 13.07
N LYS A 187 -1.81 6.50 13.54
CA LYS A 187 -3.17 6.84 13.93
C LYS A 187 -3.82 7.77 12.91
N THR A 188 -5.11 7.60 12.69
CA THR A 188 -5.94 8.58 12.03
C THR A 188 -6.17 9.78 12.94
N GLY A 189 -6.61 10.90 12.39
CA GLY A 189 -6.84 12.12 13.17
C GLY A 189 -6.95 13.33 12.27
N ASN A 190 -7.22 14.49 12.88
CA ASN A 190 -7.23 15.77 12.18
C ASN A 190 -5.80 16.16 11.75
N PHE A 191 -5.68 17.30 11.07
CA PHE A 191 -4.41 17.81 10.52
C PHE A 191 -3.23 17.82 11.50
N ILE A 192 -3.48 17.95 12.80
CA ILE A 192 -2.44 18.03 13.84
C ILE A 192 -2.14 16.67 14.46
N THR A 193 -3.11 15.76 14.52
CA THR A 193 -3.03 14.55 15.34
C THR A 193 -2.75 13.27 14.60
N HIS A 194 -2.94 13.23 13.25
CA HIS A 194 -2.62 12.04 12.47
C HIS A 194 -1.10 11.84 12.33
N ASN A 195 -0.69 10.61 12.22
CA ASN A 195 0.68 10.25 11.89
C ASN A 195 0.74 9.02 10.98
N ARG A 196 1.94 8.65 10.56
CA ARG A 196 2.20 7.51 9.69
C ARG A 196 3.46 6.81 10.15
N ASN A 197 3.55 5.51 9.89
CA ASN A 197 4.72 4.70 10.25
C ASN A 197 5.09 4.82 11.74
N GLU A 198 4.08 4.73 12.60
CA GLU A 198 4.22 4.79 14.05
C GLU A 198 3.56 3.55 14.68
N PRO A 199 4.29 2.42 14.78
CA PRO A 199 3.77 1.12 15.20
C PRO A 199 3.01 1.15 16.52
N LYS A 200 3.53 1.89 17.52
CA LYS A 200 2.90 2.00 18.85
C LYS A 200 1.57 2.75 18.81
N ASP A 201 1.46 3.77 17.97
CA ASP A 201 0.22 4.53 17.81
C ASP A 201 -0.81 3.72 17.02
N PHE A 202 -0.38 2.97 16.00
CA PHE A 202 -1.25 2.03 15.29
C PHE A 202 -1.82 0.96 16.23
N ALA A 203 -0.98 0.38 17.08
CA ALA A 203 -1.39 -0.65 18.03
C ALA A 203 -2.38 -0.16 19.10
N LYS A 204 -2.30 1.11 19.48
CA LYS A 204 -3.19 1.73 20.48
C LYS A 204 -4.49 2.24 19.88
N SER A 205 -4.56 2.41 18.56
CA SER A 205 -5.75 3.00 17.92
C SER A 205 -6.88 1.96 17.83
N LYS A 206 -8.09 2.39 18.17
CA LYS A 206 -9.31 1.59 18.01
C LYS A 206 -9.60 1.39 16.52
N PHE A 207 -10.21 0.27 16.15
CA PHE A 207 -10.55 -0.04 14.76
C PHE A 207 -12.06 0.04 14.53
N VAL A 208 -12.84 -0.88 15.08
CA VAL A 208 -14.30 -0.78 15.04
C VAL A 208 -14.79 0.07 16.22
N GLU A 209 -15.56 1.11 15.94
CA GLU A 209 -16.14 1.97 16.97
C GLU A 209 -17.40 1.37 17.57
N LYS A 210 -18.34 1.00 16.69
CA LYS A 210 -19.61 0.34 17.06
C LYS A 210 -20.25 -0.33 15.86
N VAL A 211 -21.19 -1.23 16.15
CA VAL A 211 -22.14 -1.79 15.19
C VAL A 211 -23.53 -1.33 15.57
N GLU A 212 -24.26 -0.72 14.65
CA GLU A 212 -25.60 -0.21 14.90
C GLU A 212 -26.44 -0.26 13.62
N GLY A 213 -27.67 -0.77 13.70
CA GLY A 213 -28.58 -0.84 12.55
C GLY A 213 -28.02 -1.63 11.36
N GLY A 214 -27.19 -2.67 11.60
CA GLY A 214 -26.56 -3.48 10.56
C GLY A 214 -25.39 -2.80 9.84
N LYS A 215 -24.96 -1.64 10.31
CA LYS A 215 -23.79 -0.90 9.79
C LYS A 215 -22.64 -0.90 10.79
N VAL A 216 -21.42 -0.85 10.26
CA VAL A 216 -20.17 -0.78 11.04
C VAL A 216 -19.63 0.63 10.99
N ALA A 217 -19.46 1.25 12.15
CA ALA A 217 -18.73 2.50 12.31
C ALA A 217 -17.29 2.19 12.68
N PHE A 218 -16.35 2.70 11.89
CA PHE A 218 -14.91 2.57 12.14
C PHE A 218 -14.40 3.81 12.88
N SER A 219 -13.42 3.62 13.76
CA SER A 219 -12.69 4.71 14.40
C SER A 219 -11.73 5.35 13.40
N TYR A 220 -12.29 6.05 12.44
CA TYR A 220 -11.56 6.68 11.35
C TYR A 220 -11.80 8.18 11.32
N ASP A 221 -10.72 8.94 11.39
CA ASP A 221 -10.69 10.39 11.24
C ASP A 221 -9.57 10.76 10.27
N GLY A 222 -9.94 11.04 9.03
CA GLY A 222 -9.03 11.32 7.93
C GLY A 222 -9.77 11.98 6.77
N LYS A 223 -9.22 11.88 5.58
CA LYS A 223 -9.90 12.38 4.38
C LYS A 223 -11.03 11.43 3.97
N ASN A 224 -12.06 12.01 3.35
CA ASN A 224 -13.19 11.27 2.81
C ASN A 224 -13.95 10.39 3.84
N THR A 225 -14.10 10.85 5.08
CA THR A 225 -14.86 10.16 6.15
C THR A 225 -16.26 9.76 5.73
N GLY A 226 -16.87 10.47 4.78
CA GLY A 226 -18.19 10.13 4.23
C GLY A 226 -18.29 8.74 3.62
N LEU A 227 -17.17 8.18 3.11
CA LEU A 227 -17.13 6.85 2.51
C LEU A 227 -17.47 5.72 3.51
N PHE A 228 -17.21 5.95 4.79
CA PHE A 228 -17.36 4.93 5.85
C PHE A 228 -18.78 4.85 6.41
N LYS A 229 -19.68 5.77 6.04
CA LYS A 229 -21.04 5.87 6.65
C LYS A 229 -21.98 4.71 6.28
N ASP A 230 -21.74 4.08 5.12
CA ASP A 230 -22.65 3.09 4.54
C ASP A 230 -22.02 1.69 4.43
N ILE A 231 -21.02 1.39 5.25
CA ILE A 231 -20.42 0.06 5.32
C ILE A 231 -21.31 -0.84 6.18
N THR A 232 -21.85 -1.89 5.58
CA THR A 232 -22.66 -2.88 6.28
C THR A 232 -21.78 -3.93 6.97
N VAL A 233 -22.36 -4.65 7.94
CA VAL A 233 -21.71 -5.83 8.55
C VAL A 233 -21.32 -6.85 7.47
N GLU A 234 -22.19 -7.05 6.46
CA GLU A 234 -21.93 -7.97 5.35
C GLU A 234 -20.70 -7.54 4.52
N ASP A 235 -20.60 -6.24 4.17
CA ASP A 235 -19.44 -5.68 3.45
C ASP A 235 -18.13 -5.90 4.24
N ALA A 236 -18.17 -5.63 5.54
CA ALA A 236 -17.02 -5.79 6.43
C ALA A 236 -16.62 -7.27 6.60
N LYS A 237 -17.58 -8.15 6.76
CA LYS A 237 -17.35 -9.61 6.82
C LYS A 237 -16.81 -10.17 5.52
N TRP A 238 -17.25 -9.67 4.38
CA TRP A 238 -16.75 -10.13 3.08
C TRP A 238 -15.24 -9.93 2.95
N ILE A 239 -14.75 -8.72 3.22
CA ILE A 239 -13.29 -8.48 3.17
C ILE A 239 -12.56 -9.14 4.34
N GLY A 240 -13.17 -9.21 5.53
CA GLY A 240 -12.66 -9.95 6.68
C GLY A 240 -12.42 -11.42 6.37
N ALA A 241 -13.34 -12.07 5.64
CA ALA A 241 -13.21 -13.47 5.22
C ALA A 241 -12.03 -13.69 4.24
N LEU A 242 -11.75 -12.74 3.35
CA LEU A 242 -10.57 -12.80 2.49
C LEU A 242 -9.29 -12.63 3.30
N LEU A 243 -9.24 -11.64 4.17
CA LEU A 243 -8.09 -11.35 5.03
C LEU A 243 -7.78 -12.49 6.02
N SER A 244 -8.81 -13.18 6.52
CA SER A 244 -8.66 -14.31 7.46
C SER A 244 -7.96 -15.52 6.83
N LYS A 245 -7.89 -15.61 5.50
CA LYS A 245 -7.12 -16.64 4.80
C LYS A 245 -5.60 -16.40 4.83
N LEU A 246 -5.16 -15.19 5.20
CA LEU A 246 -3.74 -14.92 5.42
C LEU A 246 -3.27 -15.60 6.70
N SER A 247 -2.17 -16.33 6.63
CA SER A 247 -1.46 -16.84 7.80
C SER A 247 -0.75 -15.71 8.56
N ASP A 248 -0.44 -15.93 9.84
CA ASP A 248 0.36 -14.98 10.62
C ASP A 248 1.73 -14.78 9.99
N LYS A 249 2.34 -15.85 9.46
CA LYS A 249 3.61 -15.75 8.73
C LYS A 249 3.52 -14.82 7.53
N GLN A 250 2.46 -14.90 6.72
CA GLN A 250 2.28 -14.00 5.57
C GLN A 250 2.15 -12.54 6.01
N ILE A 251 1.40 -12.28 7.08
CA ILE A 251 1.27 -10.92 7.63
C ILE A 251 2.63 -10.40 8.11
N GLU A 252 3.39 -11.20 8.87
CA GLU A 252 4.74 -10.85 9.30
C GLU A 252 5.70 -10.64 8.11
N ASP A 253 5.61 -11.48 7.07
CA ASP A 253 6.45 -11.37 5.87
C ASP A 253 6.20 -10.05 5.12
N ALA A 254 4.97 -9.52 5.11
CA ALA A 254 4.69 -8.19 4.55
C ALA A 254 5.47 -7.08 5.27
N PHE A 255 5.55 -7.14 6.61
CA PHE A 255 6.32 -6.18 7.40
C PHE A 255 7.83 -6.41 7.30
N ARG A 256 8.29 -7.67 7.25
CA ARG A 256 9.72 -8.01 6.99
C ARG A 256 10.16 -7.50 5.63
N ALA A 257 9.32 -7.63 4.61
CA ALA A 257 9.58 -7.09 3.25
C ALA A 257 9.79 -5.58 3.24
N ALA A 258 9.26 -4.88 4.23
CA ALA A 258 9.40 -3.45 4.43
C ALA A 258 10.52 -3.06 5.42
N ASN A 259 11.39 -4.02 5.79
CA ASN A 259 12.54 -3.81 6.67
C ASN A 259 12.18 -3.19 8.04
N TYR A 260 11.04 -3.59 8.62
CA TYR A 260 10.74 -3.25 10.00
C TYR A 260 11.60 -4.06 10.98
N SER A 261 11.86 -3.48 12.15
CA SER A 261 12.56 -4.20 13.23
C SER A 261 11.76 -5.44 13.66
N PRO A 262 12.40 -6.49 14.19
CA PRO A 262 11.68 -7.68 14.66
C PRO A 262 10.57 -7.37 15.67
N ASP A 263 10.77 -6.40 16.56
CA ASP A 263 9.78 -5.98 17.54
C ASP A 263 8.59 -5.27 16.88
N ASP A 264 8.85 -4.40 15.90
CA ASP A 264 7.78 -3.72 15.15
C ASP A 264 7.03 -4.69 14.25
N VAL A 265 7.70 -5.66 13.61
CA VAL A 265 7.05 -6.73 12.85
C VAL A 265 6.05 -7.47 13.73
N LYS A 266 6.47 -7.89 14.92
CA LYS A 266 5.63 -8.59 15.87
C LYS A 266 4.42 -7.74 16.30
N LEU A 267 4.67 -6.49 16.72
CA LEU A 267 3.64 -5.56 17.18
C LEU A 267 2.59 -5.28 16.10
N LEU A 268 3.06 -4.92 14.89
CA LEU A 268 2.21 -4.57 13.76
C LEU A 268 1.40 -5.78 13.25
N ALA A 269 2.05 -6.94 13.13
CA ALA A 269 1.39 -8.16 12.68
C ALA A 269 0.31 -8.64 13.67
N GLN A 270 0.60 -8.60 14.97
CA GLN A 270 -0.37 -8.94 16.00
C GLN A 270 -1.56 -7.97 16.01
N THR A 271 -1.30 -6.68 15.85
CA THR A 271 -2.35 -5.65 15.77
C THR A 271 -3.23 -5.87 14.55
N LEU A 272 -2.63 -6.12 13.39
CA LEU A 272 -3.37 -6.37 12.15
C LEU A 272 -4.21 -7.64 12.25
N ARG A 273 -3.66 -8.74 12.82
CA ARG A 273 -4.40 -9.97 13.07
C ARG A 273 -5.59 -9.75 14.00
N ALA A 274 -5.42 -8.99 15.07
CA ALA A 274 -6.51 -8.65 15.98
C ALA A 274 -7.65 -7.93 15.26
N ARG A 275 -7.35 -6.94 14.41
CA ARG A 275 -8.35 -6.22 13.60
C ARG A 275 -9.03 -7.13 12.56
N ILE A 276 -8.29 -8.05 11.94
CA ILE A 276 -8.88 -9.04 11.01
C ILE A 276 -9.86 -9.93 11.76
N ASN A 277 -9.51 -10.41 12.95
CA ASN A 277 -10.39 -11.22 13.79
C ASN A 277 -11.63 -10.42 14.24
N GLU A 278 -11.47 -9.12 14.52
CA GLU A 278 -12.59 -8.23 14.83
C GLU A 278 -13.59 -8.15 13.66
N LEU A 279 -13.11 -8.01 12.40
CA LEU A 279 -13.98 -8.07 11.21
C LEU A 279 -14.69 -9.42 11.04
N ALA A 280 -14.01 -10.52 11.33
CA ALA A 280 -14.59 -11.86 11.20
C ALA A 280 -15.67 -12.15 12.25
N SER A 281 -15.62 -11.46 13.39
CA SER A 281 -16.54 -11.64 14.51
C SER A 281 -17.76 -10.70 14.53
N LEU A 282 -17.86 -9.75 13.59
CA LEU A 282 -18.96 -8.76 13.49
C LEU A 282 -20.39 -9.35 13.45
#